data_9c07d00e3b874493c65093076d813f11
#
_entry.id   9c07d00e3b874493c65093076d813f11
#
_cell.length_a   1.000
_cell.length_b   1.000
_cell.length_c   1.000
_cell.angle_alpha   90.00
_cell.angle_beta   90.00
_cell.angle_gamma   90.00
#
_symmetry.space_group_name_H-M   'P 1'
#
loop_
_entity.id
_entity.type
_entity.pdbx_description
1 polymer ?
#
loop_
_entity_poly.entity_id
_entity_poly.type
_entity_poly.pdbx_seq_one_letter_code
_entity_poly.pdbx_strand_id
1 'polypeptide(L)'
;MALLQQILYKVNIISVTGPTDIEVNDLQIDSRKVSNGACFIAERGTLSDGHHFIEAAISNGAVAVICEKLPGVLSDRILYIVVENSAIAAGIMAHNFYGQVSEKITLVGVTGTNGKTTIATLLFKLFSGLGYKCGLISTVQNQIDKKIVASTHTTPDAITLNHLLADMHASGCSHVFMEVSSHALHQHRVEGLHFAGGIFSNITHDHLDYHKTFDEYIKAKKSLFDSLPSSSFALSNADDKRGSVMLQNTKAKKYFYSLKTLTDFKGKIIEDSLLGLELVINDVEVHFRMIGTFNAYNLL
;
A
#
# COMPACT_ATOMS: atom_id res chain seq x y z
N MET A 1 0.10 -21.30 -11.84
CA MET A 1 1.42 -21.83 -11.42
C MET A 1 2.47 -20.94 -12.02
N ALA A 2 3.47 -20.58 -11.23
CA ALA A 2 4.59 -19.77 -11.68
C ALA A 2 5.90 -20.42 -11.20
N LEU A 3 6.95 -20.32 -12.01
CA LEU A 3 8.28 -20.76 -11.60
C LEU A 3 8.75 -19.89 -10.43
N LEU A 4 9.17 -20.51 -9.34
CA LEU A 4 9.60 -19.77 -8.15
C LEU A 4 10.73 -18.79 -8.46
N GLN A 5 11.62 -19.13 -9.40
CA GLN A 5 12.70 -18.27 -9.86
C GLN A 5 12.21 -16.92 -10.41
N GLN A 6 11.04 -16.89 -11.08
CA GLN A 6 10.42 -15.65 -11.57
C GLN A 6 9.83 -14.82 -10.42
N ILE A 7 9.26 -15.52 -9.42
CA ILE A 7 8.67 -14.89 -8.23
C ILE A 7 9.76 -14.24 -7.37
N LEU A 8 10.97 -14.81 -7.35
CA LEU A 8 12.14 -14.33 -6.59
C LEU A 8 12.90 -13.18 -7.27
N TYR A 9 12.48 -12.73 -8.44
CA TYR A 9 13.14 -11.60 -9.11
C TYR A 9 13.18 -10.36 -8.20
N LYS A 10 14.38 -9.77 -8.04
CA LYS A 10 14.69 -8.65 -7.13
C LYS A 10 14.55 -8.95 -5.62
N VAL A 11 14.33 -10.18 -5.20
CA VAL A 11 14.41 -10.56 -3.78
C VAL A 11 15.87 -10.70 -3.37
N ASN A 12 16.27 -10.06 -2.28
CA ASN A 12 17.61 -10.21 -1.70
C ASN A 12 17.72 -11.55 -0.98
N ILE A 13 18.34 -12.55 -1.62
CA ILE A 13 18.51 -13.90 -1.10
C ILE A 13 19.87 -14.03 -0.43
N ILE A 14 19.89 -14.55 0.80
CA ILE A 14 21.12 -14.86 1.55
C ILE A 14 21.59 -16.27 1.23
N SER A 15 20.70 -17.27 1.28
CA SER A 15 21.04 -18.66 0.96
C SER A 15 19.82 -19.43 0.46
N VAL A 16 20.10 -20.53 -0.26
CA VAL A 16 19.12 -21.45 -0.81
C VAL A 16 19.51 -22.86 -0.41
N THR A 17 18.56 -23.65 0.09
CA THR A 17 18.79 -25.05 0.51
C THR A 17 17.60 -25.91 0.04
N GLY A 18 17.88 -26.98 -0.69
CA GLY A 18 16.87 -27.89 -1.24
C GLY A 18 16.73 -27.81 -2.76
N PRO A 19 15.70 -28.44 -3.34
CA PRO A 19 15.46 -28.46 -4.79
C PRO A 19 15.07 -27.08 -5.29
N THR A 20 15.65 -26.63 -6.41
CA THR A 20 15.47 -25.26 -6.94
C THR A 20 14.49 -25.16 -8.11
N ASP A 21 14.17 -26.28 -8.75
CA ASP A 21 13.23 -26.32 -9.88
C ASP A 21 11.82 -26.62 -9.39
N ILE A 22 11.19 -25.60 -8.80
CA ILE A 22 9.88 -25.72 -8.15
C ILE A 22 8.90 -24.72 -8.77
N GLU A 23 7.73 -25.22 -9.13
CA GLU A 23 6.56 -24.42 -9.42
C GLU A 23 5.73 -24.17 -8.15
N VAL A 24 5.26 -22.93 -8.01
CA VAL A 24 4.42 -22.48 -6.91
C VAL A 24 3.06 -22.07 -7.44
N ASN A 25 2.01 -22.53 -6.79
CA ASN A 25 0.63 -22.22 -7.19
C ASN A 25 -0.01 -21.14 -6.31
N ASP A 26 0.58 -20.85 -5.15
CA ASP A 26 0.06 -19.86 -4.20
C ASP A 26 1.18 -19.34 -3.29
N LEU A 27 0.99 -18.13 -2.75
CA LEU A 27 1.82 -17.53 -1.71
C LEU A 27 1.00 -17.37 -0.44
N GLN A 28 1.54 -17.76 0.72
CA GLN A 28 0.85 -17.65 2.00
C GLN A 28 1.77 -17.19 3.13
N ILE A 29 1.26 -16.27 3.96
CA ILE A 29 1.88 -15.84 5.22
C ILE A 29 1.17 -16.47 6.45
N ASP A 30 0.00 -17.08 6.24
CA ASP A 30 -0.77 -17.80 7.26
C ASP A 30 -0.68 -19.31 7.02
N SER A 31 0.01 -20.05 7.90
CA SER A 31 0.22 -21.48 7.75
C SER A 31 -1.09 -22.29 7.66
N ARG A 32 -2.19 -21.78 8.23
CA ARG A 32 -3.51 -22.42 8.21
C ARG A 32 -4.18 -22.36 6.82
N LYS A 33 -3.73 -21.44 5.96
CA LYS A 33 -4.23 -21.26 4.60
C LYS A 33 -3.34 -21.91 3.55
N VAL A 34 -2.20 -22.47 3.97
CA VAL A 34 -1.30 -23.19 3.07
C VAL A 34 -2.00 -24.42 2.51
N SER A 35 -1.88 -24.63 1.22
CA SER A 35 -2.34 -25.78 0.46
C SER A 35 -1.19 -26.42 -0.33
N ASN A 36 -1.42 -27.59 -0.93
CA ASN A 36 -0.42 -28.28 -1.72
C ASN A 36 0.14 -27.40 -2.84
N GLY A 37 1.47 -27.31 -2.92
CA GLY A 37 2.17 -26.50 -3.94
C GLY A 37 2.32 -25.02 -3.60
N ALA A 38 1.93 -24.60 -2.37
CA ALA A 38 2.11 -23.21 -1.95
C ALA A 38 3.55 -22.93 -1.49
N CYS A 39 3.97 -21.66 -1.60
CA CYS A 39 5.14 -21.12 -0.93
C CYS A 39 4.70 -20.43 0.39
N PHE A 40 5.24 -20.86 1.50
CA PHE A 40 5.00 -20.23 2.80
C PHE A 40 6.08 -19.19 3.09
N ILE A 41 5.68 -17.99 3.47
CA ILE A 41 6.58 -16.89 3.85
C ILE A 41 6.45 -16.69 5.37
N ALA A 42 7.49 -17.04 6.09
CA ALA A 42 7.54 -16.96 7.55
C ALA A 42 7.87 -15.52 7.99
N GLU A 43 6.88 -14.65 8.03
CA GLU A 43 7.05 -13.27 8.48
C GLU A 43 7.14 -13.16 9.99
N ARG A 44 7.96 -12.22 10.47
CA ARG A 44 7.92 -11.78 11.87
C ARG A 44 6.83 -10.74 12.04
N GLY A 45 5.66 -11.22 12.45
CA GLY A 45 4.54 -10.34 12.78
C GLY A 45 4.71 -9.62 14.12
N THR A 46 3.84 -8.65 14.38
CA THR A 46 3.84 -7.89 15.65
C THR A 46 3.34 -8.70 16.84
N LEU A 47 2.51 -9.72 16.61
CA LEU A 47 1.92 -10.58 17.67
C LEU A 47 2.50 -11.99 17.69
N SER A 48 3.03 -12.49 16.58
CA SER A 48 3.59 -13.83 16.49
C SER A 48 4.70 -13.88 15.44
N ASP A 49 5.67 -14.79 15.64
CA ASP A 49 6.73 -15.05 14.69
C ASP A 49 6.30 -16.21 13.78
N GLY A 50 6.20 -15.95 12.47
CA GLY A 50 5.84 -16.94 11.44
C GLY A 50 6.77 -18.15 11.38
N HIS A 51 8.02 -17.99 11.83
CA HIS A 51 9.00 -19.10 11.88
C HIS A 51 8.55 -20.27 12.76
N HIS A 52 7.72 -20.01 13.78
CA HIS A 52 7.16 -21.06 14.63
C HIS A 52 6.14 -21.96 13.91
N PHE A 53 5.65 -21.54 12.75
CA PHE A 53 4.62 -22.23 11.98
C PHE A 53 5.15 -22.89 10.69
N ILE A 54 6.48 -22.94 10.48
CA ILE A 54 7.10 -23.54 9.29
C ILE A 54 6.72 -25.03 9.18
N GLU A 55 6.82 -25.80 10.27
CA GLU A 55 6.45 -27.23 10.27
C GLU A 55 4.98 -27.46 9.94
N ALA A 56 4.09 -26.62 10.48
CA ALA A 56 2.66 -26.69 10.17
C ALA A 56 2.39 -26.35 8.70
N ALA A 57 3.08 -25.35 8.14
CA ALA A 57 2.96 -25.01 6.73
C ALA A 57 3.44 -26.13 5.81
N ILE A 58 4.55 -26.79 6.14
CA ILE A 58 5.06 -27.96 5.41
C ILE A 58 4.05 -29.12 5.50
N SER A 59 3.49 -29.39 6.68
CA SER A 59 2.49 -30.43 6.87
C SER A 59 1.20 -30.16 6.06
N ASN A 60 0.87 -28.88 5.83
CA ASN A 60 -0.27 -28.46 5.04
C ASN A 60 0.03 -28.44 3.51
N GLY A 61 1.27 -28.74 3.10
CA GLY A 61 1.62 -28.91 1.69
C GLY A 61 2.47 -27.82 1.09
N ALA A 62 3.13 -26.96 1.89
CA ALA A 62 4.13 -26.03 1.37
C ALA A 62 5.27 -26.80 0.69
N VAL A 63 5.67 -26.34 -0.48
CA VAL A 63 6.81 -26.89 -1.24
C VAL A 63 8.05 -25.99 -1.14
N ALA A 64 7.86 -24.75 -0.74
CA ALA A 64 8.92 -23.79 -0.49
C ALA A 64 8.63 -22.95 0.76
N VAL A 65 9.69 -22.57 1.46
CA VAL A 65 9.66 -21.73 2.66
C VAL A 65 10.61 -20.57 2.51
N ILE A 66 10.09 -19.35 2.66
CA ILE A 66 10.90 -18.13 2.78
C ILE A 66 11.00 -17.81 4.27
N CYS A 67 12.21 -17.62 4.78
CA CYS A 67 12.44 -17.39 6.20
C CYS A 67 13.66 -16.47 6.42
N GLU A 68 13.77 -15.89 7.60
CA GLU A 68 14.98 -15.13 8.02
C GLU A 68 15.99 -16.03 8.71
N LYS A 69 15.53 -17.17 9.22
CA LYS A 69 16.35 -18.19 9.88
C LYS A 69 15.83 -19.58 9.54
N LEU A 70 16.72 -20.49 9.17
CA LEU A 70 16.39 -21.88 8.91
C LEU A 70 15.81 -22.56 10.18
N PRO A 71 14.80 -23.43 10.04
CA PRO A 71 14.35 -24.29 11.14
C PRO A 71 15.44 -25.28 11.53
N GLY A 72 15.35 -25.80 12.76
CA GLY A 72 16.35 -26.73 13.29
C GLY A 72 16.40 -28.08 12.57
N VAL A 73 15.30 -28.50 11.95
CA VAL A 73 15.17 -29.72 11.15
C VAL A 73 14.76 -29.34 9.74
N LEU A 74 15.52 -29.78 8.75
CA LEU A 74 15.24 -29.53 7.33
C LEU A 74 14.66 -30.79 6.69
N SER A 75 13.73 -30.61 5.77
CA SER A 75 13.21 -31.68 4.91
C SER A 75 13.84 -31.56 3.53
N ASP A 76 14.41 -32.65 3.00
CA ASP A 76 15.03 -32.69 1.67
C ASP A 76 14.04 -32.44 0.51
N ARG A 77 12.72 -32.47 0.81
CA ARG A 77 11.65 -32.24 -0.18
C ARG A 77 11.22 -30.78 -0.27
N ILE A 78 11.71 -29.93 0.62
CA ILE A 78 11.31 -28.53 0.76
C ILE A 78 12.46 -27.63 0.32
N LEU A 79 12.14 -26.63 -0.46
CA LEU A 79 13.07 -25.55 -0.76
C LEU A 79 13.01 -24.50 0.35
N TYR A 80 14.14 -24.23 0.98
CA TYR A 80 14.29 -23.15 1.96
C TYR A 80 15.08 -22.01 1.35
N ILE A 81 14.57 -20.80 1.46
CA ILE A 81 15.22 -19.57 1.00
C ILE A 81 15.33 -18.63 2.19
N VAL A 82 16.56 -18.32 2.55
CA VAL A 82 16.85 -17.37 3.62
C VAL A 82 16.99 -15.98 3.03
N VAL A 83 16.27 -15.03 3.64
CA VAL A 83 16.26 -13.62 3.28
C VAL A 83 16.58 -12.75 4.50
N GLU A 84 16.98 -11.50 4.29
CA GLU A 84 17.27 -10.58 5.40
C GLU A 84 15.97 -10.13 6.11
N ASN A 85 14.90 -9.90 5.34
CA ASN A 85 13.60 -9.46 5.83
C ASN A 85 12.48 -10.15 5.03
N SER A 86 11.74 -11.01 5.70
CA SER A 86 10.70 -11.82 5.08
C SER A 86 9.47 -11.00 4.65
N ALA A 87 9.17 -9.88 5.32
CA ALA A 87 8.07 -9.01 4.94
C ALA A 87 8.38 -8.22 3.65
N ILE A 88 9.63 -7.74 3.49
CA ILE A 88 10.10 -7.15 2.23
C ILE A 88 10.05 -8.18 1.11
N ALA A 89 10.54 -9.39 1.38
CA ALA A 89 10.49 -10.47 0.41
C ALA A 89 9.04 -10.81 -0.02
N ALA A 90 8.10 -10.87 0.94
CA ALA A 90 6.69 -11.12 0.66
C ALA A 90 6.07 -10.07 -0.28
N GLY A 91 6.36 -8.79 -0.07
CA GLY A 91 5.90 -7.71 -0.95
C GLY A 91 6.40 -7.87 -2.37
N ILE A 92 7.71 -8.07 -2.55
CA ILE A 92 8.35 -8.24 -3.87
C ILE A 92 7.83 -9.52 -4.55
N MET A 93 7.77 -10.63 -3.82
CA MET A 93 7.28 -11.91 -4.33
C MET A 93 5.82 -11.84 -4.74
N ALA A 94 4.96 -11.23 -3.93
CA ALA A 94 3.55 -11.04 -4.27
C ALA A 94 3.41 -10.19 -5.53
N HIS A 95 4.15 -9.09 -5.65
CA HIS A 95 4.16 -8.25 -6.84
C HIS A 95 4.54 -9.03 -8.12
N ASN A 96 5.59 -9.85 -8.03
CA ASN A 96 6.02 -10.69 -9.14
C ASN A 96 4.99 -11.80 -9.47
N PHE A 97 4.48 -12.49 -8.45
CA PHE A 97 3.52 -13.59 -8.59
C PHE A 97 2.23 -13.17 -9.31
N TYR A 98 1.71 -12.00 -8.95
CA TYR A 98 0.51 -11.43 -9.57
C TYR A 98 0.80 -10.62 -10.86
N GLY A 99 2.01 -10.71 -11.41
CA GLY A 99 2.35 -10.18 -12.73
C GLY A 99 2.60 -8.69 -12.76
N GLN A 100 3.12 -8.12 -11.68
CA GLN A 100 3.58 -6.73 -11.58
C GLN A 100 2.50 -5.71 -11.96
N VAL A 101 1.27 -5.94 -11.48
CA VAL A 101 0.09 -5.19 -11.91
C VAL A 101 0.18 -3.71 -11.61
N SER A 102 0.84 -3.31 -10.50
CA SER A 102 0.99 -1.88 -10.17
C SER A 102 1.79 -1.08 -11.22
N GLU A 103 2.55 -1.75 -12.09
CA GLU A 103 3.23 -1.11 -13.24
C GLU A 103 2.29 -0.92 -14.46
N LYS A 104 1.12 -1.58 -14.47
CA LYS A 104 0.15 -1.61 -15.58
C LYS A 104 -1.06 -0.72 -15.35
N ILE A 105 -1.22 -0.20 -14.14
CA ILE A 105 -2.31 0.67 -13.70
C ILE A 105 -1.76 1.96 -13.10
N THR A 106 -2.57 3.00 -13.05
CA THR A 106 -2.23 4.23 -12.32
C THR A 106 -2.59 4.06 -10.85
N LEU A 107 -1.62 3.64 -10.02
CA LEU A 107 -1.81 3.44 -8.59
C LEU A 107 -1.44 4.71 -7.82
N VAL A 108 -2.38 5.28 -7.05
CA VAL A 108 -2.16 6.45 -6.21
C VAL A 108 -2.38 6.09 -4.73
N GLY A 109 -1.36 6.33 -3.92
CA GLY A 109 -1.39 6.10 -2.48
C GLY A 109 -1.70 7.37 -1.70
N VAL A 110 -2.63 7.30 -0.75
CA VAL A 110 -2.99 8.41 0.15
C VAL A 110 -2.57 8.04 1.57
N THR A 111 -1.71 8.86 2.17
CA THR A 111 -1.29 8.69 3.56
C THR A 111 -1.52 9.96 4.38
N GLY A 112 -1.55 9.82 5.68
CA GLY A 112 -1.77 10.89 6.65
C GLY A 112 -2.42 10.35 7.93
N THR A 113 -2.67 11.19 8.92
CA THR A 113 -3.45 10.80 10.10
C THR A 113 -4.93 10.76 9.72
N ASN A 114 -5.48 11.86 9.23
CA ASN A 114 -6.88 12.01 8.86
C ASN A 114 -7.04 12.30 7.36
N GLY A 115 -8.24 12.02 6.82
CA GLY A 115 -8.61 12.36 5.45
C GLY A 115 -8.29 11.28 4.40
N LYS A 116 -7.52 10.25 4.71
CA LYS A 116 -7.13 9.19 3.76
C LYS A 116 -8.33 8.57 3.01
N THR A 117 -9.30 8.08 3.76
CA THR A 117 -10.53 7.46 3.21
C THR A 117 -11.32 8.44 2.36
N THR A 118 -11.47 9.68 2.83
CA THR A 118 -12.19 10.73 2.11
C THR A 118 -11.51 11.04 0.79
N ILE A 119 -10.19 11.32 0.80
CA ILE A 119 -9.43 11.66 -0.42
C ILE A 119 -9.44 10.50 -1.41
N ALA A 120 -9.14 9.27 -0.97
CA ALA A 120 -9.15 8.10 -1.86
C ALA A 120 -10.54 7.88 -2.49
N THR A 121 -11.61 8.04 -1.70
CA THR A 121 -12.99 7.91 -2.17
C THR A 121 -13.38 9.04 -3.13
N LEU A 122 -12.98 10.28 -2.87
CA LEU A 122 -13.24 11.41 -3.74
C LEU A 122 -12.54 11.25 -5.10
N LEU A 123 -11.27 10.84 -5.09
CA LEU A 123 -10.54 10.55 -6.33
C LEU A 123 -11.18 9.39 -7.10
N PHE A 124 -11.55 8.31 -6.42
CA PHE A 124 -12.27 7.20 -7.04
C PHE A 124 -13.58 7.67 -7.71
N LYS A 125 -14.39 8.47 -7.01
CA LYS A 125 -15.65 9.01 -7.55
C LYS A 125 -15.43 9.96 -8.71
N LEU A 126 -14.44 10.85 -8.60
CA LEU A 126 -14.09 11.83 -9.63
C LEU A 126 -13.68 11.13 -10.93
N PHE A 127 -12.72 10.21 -10.85
CA PHE A 127 -12.24 9.50 -12.04
C PHE A 127 -13.29 8.55 -12.62
N SER A 128 -14.11 7.92 -11.77
CA SER A 128 -15.27 7.14 -12.25
C SER A 128 -16.28 8.03 -12.97
N GLY A 129 -16.54 9.24 -12.46
CA GLY A 129 -17.40 10.23 -13.12
C GLY A 129 -16.86 10.74 -14.46
N LEU A 130 -15.54 10.75 -14.62
CA LEU A 130 -14.85 11.05 -15.88
C LEU A 130 -14.85 9.88 -16.88
N GLY A 131 -15.45 8.73 -16.51
CA GLY A 131 -15.60 7.56 -17.39
C GLY A 131 -14.50 6.50 -17.26
N TYR A 132 -13.55 6.64 -16.34
CA TYR A 132 -12.55 5.61 -16.09
C TYR A 132 -13.11 4.48 -15.23
N LYS A 133 -12.71 3.25 -15.50
CA LYS A 133 -12.91 2.15 -14.54
C LYS A 133 -11.84 2.27 -13.45
N CYS A 134 -12.31 2.37 -12.21
CA CYS A 134 -11.44 2.64 -11.06
C CYS A 134 -11.52 1.53 -10.01
N GLY A 135 -10.44 1.37 -9.25
CA GLY A 135 -10.39 0.61 -8.02
C GLY A 135 -10.25 1.52 -6.80
N LEU A 136 -10.83 1.10 -5.67
CA LEU A 136 -10.69 1.74 -4.37
C LEU A 136 -10.26 0.70 -3.35
N ILE A 137 -9.22 1.02 -2.56
CA ILE A 137 -8.77 0.22 -1.42
C ILE A 137 -8.81 1.12 -0.18
N SER A 138 -9.73 0.86 0.73
CA SER A 138 -9.95 1.75 1.87
C SER A 138 -10.38 1.00 3.14
N THR A 139 -10.36 1.72 4.26
CA THR A 139 -10.80 1.21 5.57
C THR A 139 -12.25 0.73 5.54
N VAL A 140 -13.12 1.47 4.86
CA VAL A 140 -14.57 1.21 4.88
C VAL A 140 -14.96 0.08 3.94
N GLN A 141 -14.42 0.10 2.73
CA GLN A 141 -14.69 -0.91 1.70
C GLN A 141 -13.60 -0.90 0.63
N ASN A 142 -13.40 -2.03 -0.01
CA ASN A 142 -12.72 -2.10 -1.30
C ASN A 142 -13.77 -2.05 -2.41
N GLN A 143 -13.41 -1.50 -3.57
CA GLN A 143 -14.34 -1.43 -4.70
C GLN A 143 -13.59 -1.68 -6.02
N ILE A 144 -14.12 -2.58 -6.84
CA ILE A 144 -13.64 -2.90 -8.18
C ILE A 144 -14.69 -2.40 -9.16
N ASP A 145 -14.45 -1.26 -9.79
CA ASP A 145 -15.45 -0.55 -10.60
C ASP A 145 -16.76 -0.36 -9.78
N LYS A 146 -17.83 -1.06 -10.13
CA LYS A 146 -19.13 -1.02 -9.43
C LYS A 146 -19.27 -2.08 -8.33
N LYS A 147 -18.37 -3.06 -8.27
CA LYS A 147 -18.47 -4.18 -7.31
C LYS A 147 -17.80 -3.82 -5.98
N ILE A 148 -18.60 -3.85 -4.91
CA ILE A 148 -18.09 -3.67 -3.54
C ILE A 148 -17.52 -5.00 -3.05
N VAL A 149 -16.33 -4.95 -2.44
CA VAL A 149 -15.62 -6.06 -1.79
C VAL A 149 -15.39 -5.68 -0.33
N ALA A 150 -15.65 -6.58 0.58
CA ALA A 150 -15.45 -6.31 2.01
C ALA A 150 -13.98 -5.95 2.30
N SER A 151 -13.78 -4.94 3.14
CA SER A 151 -12.47 -4.57 3.65
C SER A 151 -12.25 -5.22 5.02
N THR A 152 -11.09 -5.79 5.24
CA THR A 152 -10.68 -6.34 6.56
C THR A 152 -9.66 -5.43 7.24
N HIS A 153 -8.93 -4.64 6.47
CA HIS A 153 -7.88 -3.73 6.94
C HIS A 153 -7.83 -2.49 6.05
N THR A 154 -7.42 -1.36 6.61
CA THR A 154 -7.18 -0.12 5.84
C THR A 154 -6.26 -0.35 4.64
N THR A 155 -5.20 -1.12 4.84
CA THR A 155 -4.29 -1.60 3.81
C THR A 155 -4.08 -3.08 4.07
N PRO A 156 -4.49 -3.99 3.19
CA PRO A 156 -4.31 -5.44 3.32
C PRO A 156 -2.83 -5.83 3.47
N ASP A 157 -2.58 -7.09 3.84
CA ASP A 157 -1.24 -7.68 3.71
C ASP A 157 -0.77 -7.70 2.24
N ALA A 158 0.53 -7.90 2.03
CA ALA A 158 1.13 -7.77 0.70
C ALA A 158 0.54 -8.74 -0.34
N ILE A 159 0.23 -9.97 0.06
CA ILE A 159 -0.33 -10.99 -0.86
C ILE A 159 -1.77 -10.63 -1.22
N THR A 160 -2.60 -10.36 -0.24
CA THR A 160 -4.00 -9.95 -0.43
C THR A 160 -4.08 -8.65 -1.25
N LEU A 161 -3.18 -7.69 -1.00
CA LEU A 161 -3.14 -6.42 -1.74
C LEU A 161 -2.81 -6.64 -3.21
N ASN A 162 -1.78 -7.41 -3.54
CA ASN A 162 -1.41 -7.69 -4.92
C ASN A 162 -2.47 -8.52 -5.66
N HIS A 163 -3.12 -9.48 -4.98
CA HIS A 163 -4.26 -10.22 -5.53
C HIS A 163 -5.41 -9.26 -5.90
N LEU A 164 -5.77 -8.36 -4.97
CA LEU A 164 -6.83 -7.38 -5.20
C LEU A 164 -6.51 -6.43 -6.37
N LEU A 165 -5.25 -5.99 -6.50
CA LEU A 165 -4.80 -5.20 -7.65
C LEU A 165 -4.91 -6.00 -8.97
N ALA A 166 -4.60 -7.31 -8.93
CA ALA A 166 -4.75 -8.18 -10.09
C ALA A 166 -6.22 -8.33 -10.52
N ASP A 167 -7.13 -8.50 -9.56
CA ASP A 167 -8.58 -8.55 -9.81
C ASP A 167 -9.09 -7.22 -10.40
N MET A 168 -8.63 -6.08 -9.87
CA MET A 168 -8.96 -4.76 -10.40
C MET A 168 -8.50 -4.61 -11.86
N HIS A 169 -7.26 -4.98 -12.15
CA HIS A 169 -6.71 -4.91 -13.50
C HIS A 169 -7.47 -5.85 -14.46
N ALA A 170 -7.73 -7.09 -14.06
CA ALA A 170 -8.49 -8.06 -14.84
C ALA A 170 -9.92 -7.59 -15.12
N SER A 171 -10.50 -6.78 -14.22
CA SER A 171 -11.80 -6.13 -14.41
C SER A 171 -11.74 -4.87 -15.29
N GLY A 172 -10.55 -4.50 -15.76
CA GLY A 172 -10.31 -3.35 -16.63
C GLY A 172 -10.14 -2.02 -15.90
N CYS A 173 -9.88 -2.02 -14.59
CA CYS A 173 -9.55 -0.80 -13.87
C CYS A 173 -8.20 -0.26 -14.36
N SER A 174 -8.19 1.00 -14.79
CA SER A 174 -6.98 1.72 -15.21
C SER A 174 -6.37 2.58 -14.10
N HIS A 175 -7.16 2.96 -13.10
CA HIS A 175 -6.76 3.79 -11.97
C HIS A 175 -7.17 3.11 -10.66
N VAL A 176 -6.29 3.13 -9.67
CA VAL A 176 -6.57 2.63 -8.33
C VAL A 176 -6.13 3.66 -7.30
N PHE A 177 -7.05 4.01 -6.42
CA PHE A 177 -6.81 4.92 -5.30
C PHE A 177 -6.85 4.13 -4.01
N MET A 178 -5.78 4.21 -3.21
CA MET A 178 -5.68 3.41 -2.00
C MET A 178 -5.20 4.21 -0.79
N GLU A 179 -5.75 3.85 0.37
CA GLU A 179 -5.22 4.28 1.64
C GLU A 179 -3.92 3.52 1.96
N VAL A 180 -2.88 4.27 2.33
CA VAL A 180 -1.62 3.69 2.80
C VAL A 180 -1.42 4.07 4.26
N SER A 181 -1.68 3.12 5.17
CA SER A 181 -1.53 3.33 6.60
C SER A 181 -0.06 3.29 7.03
N SER A 182 0.27 3.96 8.15
CA SER A 182 1.63 3.90 8.71
C SER A 182 2.03 2.49 9.14
N HIS A 183 1.06 1.68 9.61
CA HIS A 183 1.28 0.27 9.90
C HIS A 183 1.68 -0.52 8.66
N ALA A 184 0.97 -0.29 7.53
CA ALA A 184 1.28 -0.97 6.27
C ALA A 184 2.67 -0.61 5.75
N LEU A 185 3.08 0.64 5.88
CA LEU A 185 4.42 1.10 5.52
C LEU A 185 5.50 0.49 6.41
N HIS A 186 5.29 0.51 7.73
CA HIS A 186 6.22 -0.07 8.69
C HIS A 186 6.33 -1.61 8.56
N GLN A 187 5.25 -2.27 8.17
CA GLN A 187 5.19 -3.73 7.97
C GLN A 187 5.47 -4.14 6.51
N HIS A 188 5.97 -3.25 5.66
CA HIS A 188 6.33 -3.51 4.26
C HIS A 188 5.20 -4.10 3.39
N ARG A 189 3.93 -3.87 3.76
CA ARG A 189 2.78 -4.43 3.01
C ARG A 189 2.64 -3.90 1.58
N VAL A 190 3.24 -2.73 1.30
CA VAL A 190 3.24 -2.09 -0.01
C VAL A 190 4.59 -2.20 -0.73
N GLU A 191 5.50 -3.00 -0.19
CA GLU A 191 6.81 -3.23 -0.80
C GLU A 191 6.67 -3.86 -2.18
N GLY A 192 7.53 -3.45 -3.11
CA GLY A 192 7.48 -3.89 -4.51
C GLY A 192 6.45 -3.17 -5.37
N LEU A 193 5.45 -2.47 -4.80
CA LEU A 193 4.46 -1.75 -5.60
C LEU A 193 5.04 -0.50 -6.25
N HIS A 194 4.65 -0.29 -7.50
CA HIS A 194 4.93 0.93 -8.24
C HIS A 194 3.78 1.93 -8.09
N PHE A 195 4.01 3.03 -7.36
CA PHE A 195 3.05 4.10 -7.23
C PHE A 195 3.27 5.17 -8.31
N ALA A 196 2.23 5.50 -9.07
CA ALA A 196 2.22 6.65 -9.99
C ALA A 196 2.22 7.98 -9.22
N GLY A 197 1.76 7.97 -7.97
CA GLY A 197 1.82 9.12 -7.09
C GLY A 197 1.50 8.82 -5.64
N GLY A 198 1.91 9.75 -4.77
CA GLY A 198 1.62 9.74 -3.34
C GLY A 198 1.05 11.07 -2.87
N ILE A 199 0.03 11.01 -2.01
CA ILE A 199 -0.64 12.18 -1.44
C ILE A 199 -0.50 12.15 0.08
N PHE A 200 -0.03 13.26 0.66
CA PHE A 200 0.03 13.48 2.10
C PHE A 200 -1.02 14.49 2.54
N SER A 201 -1.93 14.09 3.43
CA SER A 201 -2.99 14.96 3.94
C SER A 201 -2.56 15.78 5.17
N ASN A 202 -2.17 15.10 6.25
CA ASN A 202 -1.77 15.71 7.51
C ASN A 202 -1.13 14.69 8.45
N ILE A 203 -0.47 15.19 9.52
CA ILE A 203 0.02 14.33 10.59
C ILE A 203 -0.21 14.98 11.96
N THR A 204 -0.91 14.27 12.83
CA THR A 204 -1.12 14.62 14.21
C THR A 204 -0.71 13.46 15.11
N HIS A 205 -0.64 13.66 16.44
CA HIS A 205 -0.32 12.58 17.36
C HIS A 205 -1.39 11.48 17.30
N ASP A 206 -1.00 10.31 16.81
CA ASP A 206 -1.85 9.13 16.68
C ASP A 206 -0.97 7.88 16.61
N HIS A 207 -1.50 6.70 16.93
CA HIS A 207 -0.80 5.41 16.84
C HIS A 207 0.56 5.34 17.56
N LEU A 208 0.75 6.12 18.66
CA LEU A 208 1.99 6.11 19.44
C LEU A 208 2.16 4.83 20.27
N ASP A 209 1.08 4.12 20.55
CA ASP A 209 1.06 2.78 21.09
C ASP A 209 1.84 1.78 20.19
N TYR A 210 1.75 1.95 18.87
CA TYR A 210 2.44 1.12 17.89
C TYR A 210 3.84 1.66 17.53
N HIS A 211 3.95 2.95 17.16
CA HIS A 211 5.20 3.55 16.65
C HIS A 211 6.16 4.01 17.75
N LYS A 212 5.74 3.93 19.04
CA LYS A 212 6.50 4.33 20.22
C LYS A 212 6.85 5.82 20.26
N THR A 213 7.29 6.43 19.17
CA THR A 213 7.63 7.85 19.07
C THR A 213 6.97 8.50 17.86
N PHE A 214 6.75 9.83 17.97
CA PHE A 214 6.19 10.60 16.84
C PHE A 214 7.15 10.64 15.63
N ASP A 215 8.46 10.61 15.87
CA ASP A 215 9.45 10.58 14.80
C ASP A 215 9.42 9.27 14.00
N GLU A 216 9.22 8.11 14.66
CA GLU A 216 9.02 6.83 13.98
C GLU A 216 7.73 6.84 13.15
N TYR A 217 6.67 7.46 13.64
CA TYR A 217 5.42 7.62 12.91
C TYR A 217 5.59 8.50 11.66
N ILE A 218 6.35 9.61 11.77
CA ILE A 218 6.74 10.46 10.63
C ILE A 218 7.56 9.67 9.62
N LYS A 219 8.61 8.97 10.07
CA LYS A 219 9.47 8.14 9.21
C LYS A 219 8.67 7.08 8.45
N ALA A 220 7.76 6.40 9.14
CA ALA A 220 6.91 5.40 8.51
C ALA A 220 6.09 5.99 7.34
N LYS A 221 5.42 7.14 7.52
CA LYS A 221 4.67 7.78 6.43
C LYS A 221 5.57 8.34 5.33
N LYS A 222 6.71 8.90 5.71
CA LYS A 222 7.70 9.47 4.79
C LYS A 222 8.26 8.42 3.84
N SER A 223 8.39 7.16 4.25
CA SER A 223 8.93 6.08 3.41
C SER A 223 8.15 5.89 2.10
N LEU A 224 6.83 6.15 2.09
CA LEU A 224 6.05 6.14 0.84
C LEU A 224 6.63 7.12 -0.19
N PHE A 225 6.94 8.34 0.24
CA PHE A 225 7.44 9.38 -0.66
C PHE A 225 8.91 9.17 -1.05
N ASP A 226 9.71 8.66 -0.10
CA ASP A 226 11.13 8.36 -0.34
C ASP A 226 11.32 7.22 -1.36
N SER A 227 10.33 6.31 -1.47
CA SER A 227 10.34 5.20 -2.43
C SER A 227 9.82 5.57 -3.83
N LEU A 228 9.16 6.73 -4.00
CA LEU A 228 8.60 7.13 -5.29
C LEU A 228 9.69 7.36 -6.34
N PRO A 229 9.58 6.77 -7.54
CA PRO A 229 10.52 7.02 -8.63
C PRO A 229 10.32 8.43 -9.23
N SER A 230 11.28 8.89 -10.01
CA SER A 230 11.26 10.22 -10.64
C SER A 230 10.11 10.40 -11.65
N SER A 231 9.54 9.31 -12.15
CA SER A 231 8.36 9.33 -13.04
C SER A 231 7.05 9.61 -12.31
N SER A 232 7.04 9.52 -10.97
CA SER A 232 5.86 9.71 -10.13
C SER A 232 5.68 11.16 -9.70
N PHE A 233 4.52 11.45 -9.09
CA PHE A 233 4.29 12.70 -8.39
C PHE A 233 4.19 12.48 -6.87
N ALA A 234 4.51 13.53 -6.12
CA ALA A 234 4.34 13.59 -4.68
C ALA A 234 3.61 14.89 -4.33
N LEU A 235 2.38 14.78 -3.81
CA LEU A 235 1.54 15.91 -3.43
C LEU A 235 1.45 16.01 -1.91
N SER A 236 1.69 17.18 -1.34
CA SER A 236 1.69 17.39 0.10
C SER A 236 0.94 18.64 0.52
N ASN A 237 0.27 18.57 1.67
CA ASN A 237 -0.35 19.70 2.33
C ASN A 237 0.74 20.64 2.90
N ALA A 238 0.88 21.83 2.32
CA ALA A 238 1.86 22.82 2.77
C ALA A 238 1.48 23.50 4.11
N ASP A 239 0.21 23.43 4.50
CA ASP A 239 -0.27 23.98 5.76
C ASP A 239 -0.01 23.05 6.95
N ASP A 240 0.36 21.79 6.72
CA ASP A 240 0.86 20.89 7.75
C ASP A 240 2.33 21.17 8.03
N LYS A 241 2.70 21.28 9.33
CA LYS A 241 4.08 21.57 9.76
C LYS A 241 5.11 20.55 9.24
N ARG A 242 4.69 19.33 8.89
CA ARG A 242 5.52 18.24 8.38
C ARG A 242 5.35 18.02 6.86
N GLY A 243 4.50 18.79 6.20
CA GLY A 243 4.23 18.64 4.76
C GLY A 243 5.49 18.69 3.90
N SER A 244 6.37 19.66 4.13
CA SER A 244 7.65 19.76 3.41
C SER A 244 8.63 18.64 3.78
N VAL A 245 8.61 18.16 5.02
CA VAL A 245 9.46 17.06 5.50
C VAL A 245 9.11 15.74 4.80
N MET A 246 7.81 15.50 4.55
CA MET A 246 7.36 14.29 3.83
C MET A 246 8.00 14.18 2.45
N LEU A 247 8.17 15.31 1.74
CA LEU A 247 8.71 15.33 0.37
C LEU A 247 10.23 15.62 0.31
N GLN A 248 10.93 15.66 1.45
CA GLN A 248 12.32 16.10 1.49
C GLN A 248 13.23 15.28 0.57
N ASN A 249 13.16 13.95 0.64
CA ASN A 249 14.08 13.03 -0.04
C ASN A 249 13.48 12.37 -1.29
N THR A 250 12.20 12.66 -1.62
CA THR A 250 11.57 12.04 -2.79
C THR A 250 12.27 12.43 -4.09
N LYS A 251 12.37 11.48 -5.01
CA LYS A 251 12.81 11.69 -6.39
C LYS A 251 11.67 12.11 -7.30
N ALA A 252 10.42 11.94 -6.84
CA ALA A 252 9.20 12.27 -7.58
C ALA A 252 9.06 13.79 -7.78
N LYS A 253 8.26 14.18 -8.76
CA LYS A 253 7.90 15.58 -8.97
C LYS A 253 7.05 16.07 -7.80
N LYS A 254 7.54 17.11 -7.11
CA LYS A 254 6.91 17.65 -5.89
C LYS A 254 5.84 18.66 -6.24
N TYR A 255 4.70 18.56 -5.56
CA TYR A 255 3.60 19.51 -5.61
C TYR A 255 3.08 19.78 -4.21
N PHE A 256 2.57 20.99 -4.00
CA PHE A 256 1.97 21.41 -2.74
C PHE A 256 0.58 21.98 -2.95
N TYR A 257 -0.29 21.72 -1.99
CA TYR A 257 -1.59 22.36 -1.92
C TYR A 257 -1.75 23.07 -0.58
N SER A 258 -2.55 24.16 -0.55
CA SER A 258 -2.73 25.00 0.62
C SER A 258 -4.04 25.78 0.56
N LEU A 259 -4.65 26.01 1.72
CA LEU A 259 -5.73 26.99 1.91
C LEU A 259 -5.20 28.35 2.38
N LYS A 260 -3.93 28.45 2.86
CA LYS A 260 -3.37 29.62 3.52
C LYS A 260 -2.34 30.36 2.66
N THR A 261 -1.52 29.64 1.92
CA THR A 261 -0.38 30.19 1.18
C THR A 261 -0.47 29.92 -0.30
N LEU A 262 0.27 30.68 -1.11
CA LEU A 262 0.38 30.43 -2.54
C LEU A 262 1.24 29.19 -2.77
N THR A 263 0.68 28.21 -3.47
CA THR A 263 1.30 26.93 -3.82
C THR A 263 0.84 26.50 -5.22
N ASP A 264 1.26 25.31 -5.68
CA ASP A 264 0.84 24.75 -6.98
C ASP A 264 -0.69 24.62 -7.09
N PHE A 265 -1.34 24.23 -5.98
CA PHE A 265 -2.80 24.17 -5.88
C PHE A 265 -3.25 24.97 -4.68
N LYS A 266 -3.88 26.10 -4.93
CA LYS A 266 -4.38 26.99 -3.90
C LYS A 266 -5.90 26.93 -3.81
N GLY A 267 -6.43 26.67 -2.63
CA GLY A 267 -7.83 26.82 -2.31
C GLY A 267 -8.11 28.04 -1.43
N LYS A 268 -9.30 28.60 -1.55
CA LYS A 268 -9.85 29.61 -0.65
C LYS A 268 -11.26 29.20 -0.30
N ILE A 269 -11.59 29.15 0.99
CA ILE A 269 -12.95 28.96 1.46
C ILE A 269 -13.70 30.28 1.30
N ILE A 270 -14.79 30.27 0.57
CA ILE A 270 -15.73 31.39 0.44
C ILE A 270 -16.82 31.23 1.48
N GLU A 271 -17.43 30.03 1.57
CA GLU A 271 -18.45 29.72 2.55
C GLU A 271 -18.28 28.29 3.09
N ASP A 272 -18.50 28.13 4.41
CA ASP A 272 -18.58 26.83 5.09
C ASP A 272 -19.85 26.85 5.94
N SER A 273 -20.91 26.27 5.39
CA SER A 273 -22.25 26.29 5.98
C SER A 273 -22.85 24.88 6.02
N LEU A 274 -24.02 24.75 6.64
CA LEU A 274 -24.78 23.48 6.63
C LEU A 274 -25.24 23.06 5.23
N LEU A 275 -25.19 23.95 4.25
CA LEU A 275 -25.55 23.65 2.85
C LEU A 275 -24.35 23.08 2.09
N GLY A 276 -23.13 23.24 2.61
CA GLY A 276 -21.91 22.74 2.00
C GLY A 276 -20.74 23.73 2.07
N LEU A 277 -19.69 23.38 1.34
CA LEU A 277 -18.50 24.21 1.13
C LEU A 277 -18.55 24.87 -0.24
N GLU A 278 -18.28 26.17 -0.26
CA GLU A 278 -17.96 26.93 -1.45
C GLU A 278 -16.48 27.26 -1.44
N LEU A 279 -15.77 26.82 -2.44
CA LEU A 279 -14.32 26.98 -2.56
C LEU A 279 -13.98 27.64 -3.89
N VAL A 280 -12.94 28.47 -3.89
CA VAL A 280 -12.22 28.86 -5.12
C VAL A 280 -10.93 28.04 -5.15
N ILE A 281 -10.75 27.21 -6.18
CA ILE A 281 -9.55 26.37 -6.39
C ILE A 281 -8.90 26.83 -7.68
N ASN A 282 -7.68 27.39 -7.59
CA ASN A 282 -6.96 27.95 -8.74
C ASN A 282 -7.87 28.82 -9.63
N ASP A 283 -8.56 29.79 -9.00
CA ASP A 283 -9.47 30.75 -9.64
C ASP A 283 -10.79 30.16 -10.21
N VAL A 284 -11.07 28.87 -9.93
CA VAL A 284 -12.35 28.23 -10.29
C VAL A 284 -13.19 28.09 -9.05
N GLU A 285 -14.41 28.63 -9.08
CA GLU A 285 -15.40 28.48 -8.01
C GLU A 285 -16.09 27.13 -8.13
N VAL A 286 -16.16 26.40 -7.00
CA VAL A 286 -16.75 25.06 -6.91
C VAL A 286 -17.57 24.89 -5.65
N HIS A 287 -18.71 24.22 -5.77
CA HIS A 287 -19.58 23.89 -4.68
C HIS A 287 -19.54 22.40 -4.33
N PHE A 288 -19.45 22.09 -3.05
CA PHE A 288 -19.46 20.72 -2.55
C PHE A 288 -20.48 20.54 -1.44
N ARG A 289 -21.20 19.43 -1.45
CA ARG A 289 -22.13 19.04 -0.37
C ARG A 289 -21.44 18.46 0.86
N MET A 290 -20.18 18.80 1.07
CA MET A 290 -19.42 18.45 2.27
C MET A 290 -19.27 19.70 3.14
N ILE A 291 -19.18 19.52 4.46
CA ILE A 291 -19.06 20.61 5.43
C ILE A 291 -17.77 20.50 6.22
N GLY A 292 -17.30 21.63 6.73
CA GLY A 292 -16.14 21.70 7.61
C GLY A 292 -14.82 21.93 6.89
N THR A 293 -14.02 22.84 7.42
CA THR A 293 -12.72 23.26 6.88
C THR A 293 -11.76 22.08 6.59
N PHE A 294 -11.82 20.99 7.38
CA PHE A 294 -11.01 19.80 7.11
C PHE A 294 -11.37 19.14 5.78
N ASN A 295 -12.63 19.22 5.35
CA ASN A 295 -13.04 18.72 4.04
C ASN A 295 -12.58 19.64 2.90
N ALA A 296 -12.40 20.95 3.14
CA ALA A 296 -11.79 21.82 2.15
C ALA A 296 -10.37 21.36 1.79
N TYR A 297 -9.57 20.89 2.77
CA TYR A 297 -8.26 20.25 2.51
C TYR A 297 -8.37 18.92 1.77
N ASN A 298 -9.42 18.12 2.02
CA ASN A 298 -9.61 16.84 1.35
C ASN A 298 -10.09 16.99 -0.10
N LEU A 299 -10.71 18.14 -0.44
CA LEU A 299 -11.25 18.47 -1.75
C LEU A 299 -10.22 19.16 -2.66
N LEU A 300 -9.24 19.81 -2.06
CA LEU A 300 -8.15 20.51 -2.74
C LEU A 300 -7.03 19.56 -3.17
#